data_861164e5b14ca583212987ac9643e047
#
_entry.id   861164e5b14ca583212987ac9643e047
#
_cell.length_a   1.000
_cell.length_b   1.000
_cell.length_c   1.000
_cell.angle_alpha   90.00
_cell.angle_beta   90.00
_cell.angle_gamma   90.00
#
_symmetry.space_group_name_H-M   'P 1'
#
loop_
_entity.id
_entity.type
_entity.pdbx_description
1 polymer ?
#
loop_
_entity_poly.entity_id
_entity_poly.type
_entity_poly.pdbx_seq_one_letter_code
_entity_poly.pdbx_strand_id
1 'polypeptide(L)'
;TNAHEYFYRKHYNKANVNCIIPIMKHIEWCRKMVDKIKLCVFTGTKETESTFNIYNSEVLESLQSIESNGLQTLDGMVYSEYNPYTATGRPSNRFGGINFAALNKKDGSRKQFISRFGKDGMLVEMDYDAYHLRLIGEVVNYKFPKGSVHQHMAKLYGVDYNEAKGLSFQYLYGHIPDEVVKSNPFFAKVQVYIDEVWKRYKSNNFIESDIYNKRIYRENLSDMNKNKVFNYLIQLMETESNMKMLTELLPEIDGYKSKLILYSYDSFLFDFHLQDGLGFLKKVKGIIEQSGKFPVKVGKGWNYHEMKDITGKFK
;
A
#
# COMPACT_ATOMS: atom_id res chain seq x y z
N THR A 1 14.18 7.71 -17.79
CA THR A 1 15.29 6.90 -18.34
C THR A 1 16.43 6.79 -17.35
N ASN A 2 16.83 7.87 -16.73
CA ASN A 2 18.04 7.91 -15.92
C ASN A 2 17.90 7.20 -14.56
N ALA A 3 16.70 7.18 -13.95
CA ALA A 3 16.49 6.53 -12.67
C ALA A 3 16.56 4.99 -12.77
N HIS A 4 16.04 4.44 -13.86
CA HIS A 4 16.09 3.01 -14.16
C HIS A 4 17.54 2.57 -14.41
N GLU A 5 18.27 3.32 -15.23
CA GLU A 5 19.66 3.05 -15.56
C GLU A 5 20.59 3.25 -14.35
N TYR A 6 20.32 4.29 -13.53
CA TYR A 6 21.05 4.52 -12.29
C TYR A 6 20.84 3.41 -11.27
N PHE A 7 19.59 2.95 -11.08
CA PHE A 7 19.26 1.85 -10.17
C PHE A 7 19.92 0.55 -10.64
N TYR A 8 19.84 0.29 -11.94
CA TYR A 8 20.48 -0.86 -12.56
C TYR A 8 21.99 -0.85 -12.37
N ARG A 9 22.67 0.25 -12.69
CA ARG A 9 24.12 0.39 -12.50
C ARG A 9 24.55 0.30 -11.04
N LYS A 10 23.78 0.88 -10.12
CA LYS A 10 24.16 0.93 -8.71
C LYS A 10 23.95 -0.40 -7.98
N HIS A 11 22.89 -1.12 -8.30
CA HIS A 11 22.45 -2.27 -7.53
C HIS A 11 22.64 -3.62 -8.22
N TYR A 12 22.82 -3.64 -9.54
CA TYR A 12 22.84 -4.87 -10.33
C TYR A 12 24.05 -5.02 -11.26
N ASN A 13 25.01 -4.14 -11.21
CA ASN A 13 26.22 -4.16 -12.06
C ASN A 13 27.03 -5.46 -11.97
N LYS A 14 26.83 -6.25 -10.93
CA LYS A 14 27.52 -7.53 -10.68
C LYS A 14 26.60 -8.74 -10.72
N ALA A 15 25.31 -8.54 -11.01
CA ALA A 15 24.35 -9.63 -10.97
C ALA A 15 24.44 -10.49 -12.22
N ASN A 16 24.23 -11.80 -12.07
CA ASN A 16 24.12 -12.74 -13.18
C ASN A 16 22.97 -12.34 -14.08
N VAL A 17 23.21 -12.30 -15.41
CA VAL A 17 22.23 -11.93 -16.45
C VAL A 17 20.92 -12.70 -16.31
N ASN A 18 20.97 -13.97 -15.92
CA ASN A 18 19.77 -14.80 -15.72
C ASN A 18 18.89 -14.34 -14.55
N CYS A 19 19.44 -13.56 -13.61
CA CYS A 19 18.69 -13.00 -12.50
C CYS A 19 18.13 -11.62 -12.80
N ILE A 20 18.79 -10.88 -13.68
CA ILE A 20 18.41 -9.49 -14.01
C ILE A 20 17.13 -9.46 -14.83
N ILE A 21 16.95 -10.33 -15.81
CA ILE A 21 15.79 -10.32 -16.71
C ILE A 21 14.46 -10.49 -15.97
N PRO A 22 14.27 -11.44 -15.03
CA PRO A 22 13.05 -11.53 -14.24
C PRO A 22 12.79 -10.31 -13.37
N ILE A 23 13.83 -9.77 -12.74
CA ILE A 23 13.72 -8.55 -11.91
C ILE A 23 13.34 -7.36 -12.77
N MET A 24 13.98 -7.19 -13.91
CA MET A 24 13.68 -6.10 -14.86
C MET A 24 12.24 -6.19 -15.36
N LYS A 25 11.77 -7.37 -15.73
CA LYS A 25 10.38 -7.59 -16.14
C LYS A 25 9.40 -7.26 -15.02
N HIS A 26 9.71 -7.63 -13.79
CA HIS A 26 8.87 -7.29 -12.65
C HIS A 26 8.87 -5.78 -12.36
N ILE A 27 10.01 -5.14 -12.37
CA ILE A 27 10.14 -3.67 -12.19
C ILE A 27 9.38 -2.95 -13.30
N GLU A 28 9.53 -3.36 -14.54
CA GLU A 28 8.83 -2.80 -15.68
C GLU A 28 7.32 -2.98 -15.58
N TRP A 29 6.87 -4.16 -15.12
CA TRP A 29 5.46 -4.44 -14.87
C TRP A 29 4.89 -3.56 -13.75
N CYS A 30 5.59 -3.45 -12.61
CA CYS A 30 5.22 -2.56 -11.52
C CYS A 30 5.14 -1.10 -11.99
N ARG A 31 6.12 -0.65 -12.76
CA ARG A 31 6.15 0.69 -13.35
C ARG A 31 4.93 0.92 -14.24
N LYS A 32 4.62 0.02 -15.17
CA LYS A 32 3.45 0.13 -16.04
C LYS A 32 2.14 0.19 -15.26
N MET A 33 2.02 -0.53 -14.15
CA MET A 33 0.83 -0.49 -13.30
C MET A 33 0.73 0.84 -12.55
N VAL A 34 1.82 1.28 -11.96
CA VAL A 34 1.86 2.53 -11.19
C VAL A 34 1.72 3.76 -12.09
N ASP A 35 2.31 3.76 -13.28
CA ASP A 35 2.18 4.85 -14.26
C ASP A 35 0.73 5.03 -14.76
N LYS A 36 -0.10 3.99 -14.70
CA LYS A 36 -1.54 4.09 -15.02
C LYS A 36 -2.35 4.75 -13.91
N ILE A 37 -1.84 4.77 -12.68
CA ILE A 37 -2.47 5.45 -11.56
C ILE A 37 -2.04 6.92 -11.65
N LYS A 38 -2.95 7.76 -12.10
CA LYS A 38 -2.72 9.21 -12.10
C LYS A 38 -2.76 9.71 -10.67
N LEU A 39 -1.59 9.92 -10.09
CA LEU A 39 -1.42 10.53 -8.79
C LEU A 39 -1.74 12.01 -8.89
N CYS A 40 -3.00 12.30 -8.72
CA CYS A 40 -3.50 13.63 -8.78
C CYS A 40 -4.47 13.80 -7.63
N VAL A 41 -4.14 14.69 -6.73
CA VAL A 41 -5.03 15.07 -5.64
C VAL A 41 -5.35 16.54 -5.83
N PHE A 42 -6.63 16.84 -6.02
CA PHE A 42 -7.10 18.21 -6.22
C PHE A 42 -6.99 19.01 -4.93
N THR A 43 -6.29 20.14 -4.97
CA THR A 43 -6.10 21.03 -3.80
C THR A 43 -7.16 22.14 -3.70
N GLY A 44 -8.03 22.27 -4.70
CA GLY A 44 -9.13 23.25 -4.69
C GLY A 44 -8.74 24.60 -5.30
N THR A 45 -8.39 25.56 -4.49
CA THR A 45 -8.17 26.96 -4.91
C THR A 45 -6.86 27.51 -4.36
N LYS A 46 -6.47 28.72 -4.79
CA LYS A 46 -5.32 29.45 -4.19
C LYS A 46 -5.45 29.69 -2.69
N GLU A 47 -6.68 29.79 -2.18
CA GLU A 47 -6.96 29.90 -0.75
C GLU A 47 -6.58 28.61 -0.01
N THR A 48 -6.71 27.46 -0.69
CA THR A 48 -6.26 26.17 -0.15
C THR A 48 -4.75 26.14 0.00
N GLU A 49 -3.99 26.72 -0.93
CA GLU A 49 -2.53 26.84 -0.82
C GLU A 49 -2.11 27.73 0.37
N SER A 50 -2.81 28.86 0.58
CA SER A 50 -2.54 29.72 1.73
C SER A 50 -2.83 29.03 3.06
N THR A 51 -3.82 28.14 3.10
CA THR A 51 -4.15 27.34 4.29
C THR A 51 -3.12 26.22 4.53
N PHE A 52 -2.55 25.66 3.48
CA PHE A 52 -1.40 24.74 3.58
C PHE A 52 -0.22 25.38 4.31
N ASN A 53 0.07 26.65 4.04
CA ASN A 53 1.15 27.40 4.68
C ASN A 53 1.00 27.50 6.21
N ILE A 54 -0.22 27.40 6.72
CA ILE A 54 -0.52 27.51 8.13
C ILE A 54 -0.41 26.15 8.85
N TYR A 55 -0.66 25.03 8.16
CA TYR A 55 -0.89 23.75 8.81
C TYR A 55 0.26 22.75 8.74
N ASN A 56 1.17 22.84 7.76
CA ASN A 56 2.25 21.85 7.66
C ASN A 56 3.43 22.35 6.80
N SER A 57 4.52 22.74 7.46
CA SER A 57 5.76 23.17 6.79
C SER A 57 6.35 22.11 5.88
N GLU A 58 6.27 20.83 6.25
CA GLU A 58 6.80 19.72 5.44
C GLU A 58 6.03 19.55 4.12
N VAL A 59 4.70 19.69 4.17
CA VAL A 59 3.86 19.66 2.96
C VAL A 59 4.13 20.88 2.09
N LEU A 60 4.34 22.04 2.70
CA LEU A 60 4.71 23.27 2.00
C LEU A 60 6.07 23.12 1.33
N GLU A 61 7.08 22.62 2.05
CA GLU A 61 8.41 22.37 1.47
C GLU A 61 8.34 21.37 0.30
N SER A 62 7.49 20.36 0.42
CA SER A 62 7.22 19.40 -0.64
C SER A 62 6.57 20.06 -1.87
N LEU A 63 5.58 20.95 -1.66
CA LEU A 63 4.94 21.72 -2.74
C LEU A 63 5.92 22.69 -3.41
N GLN A 64 6.71 23.41 -2.64
CA GLN A 64 7.76 24.29 -3.15
C GLN A 64 8.82 23.51 -3.94
N SER A 65 9.17 22.33 -3.47
CA SER A 65 10.06 21.42 -4.19
C SER A 65 9.47 20.94 -5.50
N ILE A 66 8.15 20.68 -5.58
CA ILE A 66 7.43 20.36 -6.80
C ILE A 66 7.56 21.51 -7.81
N GLU A 67 7.29 22.73 -7.40
CA GLU A 67 7.41 23.90 -8.25
C GLU A 67 8.85 24.13 -8.74
N SER A 68 9.82 24.00 -7.84
CA SER A 68 11.25 24.17 -8.17
C SER A 68 11.78 23.09 -9.11
N ASN A 69 11.21 21.90 -9.12
CA ASN A 69 11.60 20.78 -9.98
C ASN A 69 10.77 20.69 -11.28
N GLY A 70 9.93 21.68 -11.57
CA GLY A 70 9.12 21.73 -12.79
C GLY A 70 7.91 20.80 -12.79
N LEU A 71 7.55 20.21 -11.65
CA LEU A 71 6.29 19.53 -11.46
C LEU A 71 5.20 20.60 -11.28
N GLN A 72 4.43 20.83 -12.34
CA GLN A 72 3.42 21.90 -12.35
C GLN A 72 2.18 21.50 -11.56
N THR A 73 1.67 22.42 -10.73
CA THR A 73 0.26 22.45 -10.35
C THR A 73 -0.53 22.94 -11.56
N LEU A 74 -1.15 22.05 -12.30
CA LEU A 74 -2.05 22.40 -13.38
C LEU A 74 -3.47 22.43 -12.81
N ASP A 75 -4.14 23.57 -12.92
CA ASP A 75 -5.54 23.75 -12.53
C ASP A 75 -5.88 23.33 -11.08
N GLY A 76 -5.00 23.61 -10.12
CA GLY A 76 -5.18 23.22 -8.71
C GLY A 76 -4.98 21.73 -8.43
N MET A 77 -4.33 21.01 -9.33
CA MET A 77 -4.00 19.58 -9.15
C MET A 77 -2.57 19.44 -8.67
N VAL A 78 -2.36 18.58 -7.67
CA VAL A 78 -1.04 18.22 -7.15
C VAL A 78 -0.70 16.81 -7.58
N TYR A 79 0.49 16.65 -8.11
CA TYR A 79 0.99 15.39 -8.64
C TYR A 79 2.19 14.91 -7.82
N SER A 80 2.32 13.60 -7.69
CA SER A 80 3.51 12.96 -7.14
C SER A 80 3.91 11.80 -8.03
N GLU A 81 5.18 11.44 -7.98
CA GLU A 81 5.70 10.28 -8.70
C GLU A 81 5.86 9.09 -7.76
N TYR A 82 5.59 7.91 -8.28
CA TYR A 82 5.93 6.67 -7.60
C TYR A 82 7.32 6.19 -7.95
N ASN A 83 8.05 5.75 -6.92
CA ASN A 83 9.28 5.01 -7.08
C ASN A 83 9.02 3.50 -6.86
N PRO A 84 8.95 2.70 -7.92
CA PRO A 84 8.79 1.25 -7.80
C PRO A 84 10.13 0.53 -7.51
N TYR A 85 11.24 1.25 -7.55
CA TYR A 85 12.60 0.69 -7.41
C TYR A 85 13.06 0.59 -5.95
N THR A 86 12.14 0.28 -5.05
CA THR A 86 12.45 -0.04 -3.65
C THR A 86 12.84 -1.51 -3.53
N ALA A 87 13.53 -1.88 -2.45
CA ALA A 87 13.98 -3.26 -2.27
C ALA A 87 12.85 -4.30 -2.37
N THR A 88 11.68 -3.97 -1.81
CA THR A 88 10.49 -4.84 -1.84
C THR A 88 9.56 -4.55 -3.03
N GLY A 89 9.89 -3.58 -3.89
CA GLY A 89 9.02 -3.08 -4.94
C GLY A 89 7.82 -2.26 -4.44
N ARG A 90 7.70 -2.06 -3.13
CA ARG A 90 6.64 -1.24 -2.51
C ARG A 90 6.79 0.19 -2.97
N PRO A 91 5.85 0.74 -3.77
CA PRO A 91 6.05 2.05 -4.36
C PRO A 91 6.02 3.14 -3.29
N SER A 92 7.01 4.02 -3.33
CA SER A 92 7.08 5.19 -2.48
C SER A 92 6.94 6.46 -3.31
N ASN A 93 6.41 7.53 -2.73
CA ASN A 93 6.46 8.84 -3.37
C ASN A 93 7.88 9.41 -3.24
N ARG A 94 8.40 10.02 -4.30
CA ARG A 94 9.77 10.59 -4.34
C ARG A 94 9.88 11.75 -5.31
N PHE A 95 11.11 12.24 -5.50
CA PHE A 95 11.49 13.31 -6.43
C PHE A 95 10.95 14.69 -6.06
N GLY A 96 10.96 15.01 -4.76
CA GLY A 96 10.52 16.31 -4.26
C GLY A 96 9.00 16.51 -4.23
N GLY A 97 8.23 15.48 -4.62
CA GLY A 97 6.78 15.50 -4.49
C GLY A 97 6.29 15.18 -3.10
N ILE A 98 4.99 15.40 -2.87
CA ILE A 98 4.33 15.08 -1.60
C ILE A 98 4.41 13.58 -1.35
N ASN A 99 4.90 13.19 -0.17
CA ASN A 99 4.79 11.83 0.32
C ASN A 99 3.40 11.61 0.94
N PHE A 100 2.43 11.25 0.11
CA PHE A 100 1.05 11.05 0.54
C PHE A 100 0.89 9.97 1.61
N ALA A 101 1.75 8.94 1.59
CA ALA A 101 1.72 7.88 2.59
C ALA A 101 2.15 8.35 3.99
N ALA A 102 2.97 9.41 4.05
CA ALA A 102 3.44 10.01 5.31
C ALA A 102 2.52 11.12 5.84
N LEU A 103 1.49 11.55 5.09
CA LEU A 103 0.57 12.58 5.55
C LEU A 103 -0.16 12.14 6.82
N ASN A 104 -0.05 12.95 7.85
CA ASN A 104 -0.68 12.67 9.14
C ASN A 104 -2.22 12.71 9.00
N LYS A 105 -2.87 11.70 9.59
CA LYS A 105 -4.34 11.62 9.60
C LYS A 105 -4.98 12.58 10.62
N LYS A 106 -4.21 13.12 11.58
CA LYS A 106 -4.74 13.87 12.73
C LYS A 106 -4.51 15.38 12.68
N ASP A 107 -3.50 15.86 11.96
CA ASP A 107 -3.09 17.28 11.94
C ASP A 107 -3.93 18.17 10.99
N GLY A 108 -4.85 17.59 10.25
CA GLY A 108 -5.69 18.33 9.31
C GLY A 108 -5.05 18.58 7.95
N SER A 109 -3.80 18.20 7.70
CA SER A 109 -3.11 18.38 6.42
C SER A 109 -3.89 17.78 5.24
N ARG A 110 -4.62 16.68 5.52
CA ARG A 110 -5.45 16.00 4.52
C ARG A 110 -6.74 16.75 4.14
N LYS A 111 -7.15 17.80 4.88
CA LYS A 111 -8.37 18.58 4.58
C LYS A 111 -8.32 19.31 3.24
N GLN A 112 -7.11 19.62 2.78
CA GLN A 112 -6.88 20.36 1.55
C GLN A 112 -7.17 19.55 0.29
N PHE A 113 -7.16 18.22 0.40
CA PHE A 113 -7.39 17.34 -0.73
C PHE A 113 -8.88 17.04 -0.87
N ILE A 114 -9.47 17.51 -1.97
CA ILE A 114 -10.89 17.42 -2.27
C ILE A 114 -11.11 16.81 -3.65
N SER A 115 -12.36 16.45 -3.97
CA SER A 115 -12.71 16.00 -5.31
C SER A 115 -12.59 17.12 -6.34
N ARG A 116 -12.01 16.83 -7.51
CA ARG A 116 -11.98 17.74 -8.68
C ARG A 116 -13.37 18.03 -9.25
N PHE A 117 -14.34 17.21 -8.93
CA PHE A 117 -15.70 17.32 -9.45
C PHE A 117 -16.60 18.25 -8.62
N GLY A 118 -16.05 18.93 -7.59
CA GLY A 118 -16.79 19.85 -6.73
C GLY A 118 -18.02 19.17 -6.12
N LYS A 119 -19.20 19.79 -6.30
CA LYS A 119 -20.47 19.26 -5.77
C LYS A 119 -20.90 17.90 -6.37
N ASP A 120 -20.37 17.55 -7.54
CA ASP A 120 -20.72 16.31 -8.24
C ASP A 120 -19.75 15.17 -7.92
N GLY A 121 -18.83 15.37 -6.96
CA GLY A 121 -17.85 14.37 -6.56
C GLY A 121 -17.61 14.27 -5.06
N MET A 122 -16.91 13.24 -4.69
CA MET A 122 -16.36 13.03 -3.34
C MET A 122 -15.17 12.11 -3.38
N LEU A 123 -14.37 12.11 -2.32
CA LEU A 123 -13.31 11.14 -2.15
C LEU A 123 -13.87 9.86 -1.52
N VAL A 124 -13.43 8.71 -2.05
CA VAL A 124 -13.75 7.38 -1.50
C VAL A 124 -12.45 6.61 -1.32
N GLU A 125 -12.19 6.22 -0.08
CA GLU A 125 -11.02 5.39 0.28
C GLU A 125 -11.49 3.94 0.51
N MET A 126 -10.74 3.00 -0.05
CA MET A 126 -10.87 1.57 0.22
C MET A 126 -9.57 1.09 0.84
N ASP A 127 -9.62 0.70 2.13
CA ASP A 127 -8.47 0.33 2.95
C ASP A 127 -8.65 -1.13 3.40
N TYR A 128 -7.66 -1.99 3.15
CA TYR A 128 -7.74 -3.40 3.54
C TYR A 128 -7.85 -3.59 5.05
N ASP A 129 -8.76 -4.43 5.48
CA ASP A 129 -8.88 -4.81 6.88
C ASP A 129 -7.86 -5.89 7.25
N ALA A 130 -6.86 -5.48 8.05
CA ALA A 130 -5.80 -6.37 8.56
C ALA A 130 -5.05 -7.12 7.44
N TYR A 131 -4.64 -6.41 6.38
CA TYR A 131 -4.13 -7.00 5.14
C TYR A 131 -2.99 -7.99 5.36
N HIS A 132 -1.92 -7.60 6.07
CA HIS A 132 -0.76 -8.48 6.28
C HIS A 132 -1.11 -9.74 7.08
N LEU A 133 -2.00 -9.64 8.07
CA LEU A 133 -2.45 -10.83 8.80
C LEU A 133 -3.20 -11.79 7.89
N ARG A 134 -4.07 -11.27 7.02
CA ARG A 134 -4.82 -12.09 6.05
C ARG A 134 -3.91 -12.67 4.97
N LEU A 135 -2.98 -11.87 4.45
CA LEU A 135 -2.01 -12.31 3.44
C LEU A 135 -1.16 -13.48 3.96
N ILE A 136 -0.65 -13.34 5.19
CA ILE A 136 0.09 -14.43 5.83
C ILE A 136 -0.85 -15.59 6.18
N GLY A 137 -2.09 -15.34 6.57
CA GLY A 137 -3.10 -16.38 6.78
C GLY A 137 -3.28 -17.27 5.55
N GLU A 138 -3.34 -16.67 4.35
CA GLU A 138 -3.40 -17.43 3.08
C GLU A 138 -2.14 -18.30 2.90
N VAL A 139 -0.95 -17.74 3.13
CA VAL A 139 0.33 -18.45 2.95
C VAL A 139 0.47 -19.62 3.94
N VAL A 140 0.13 -19.40 5.21
CA VAL A 140 0.24 -20.46 6.24
C VAL A 140 -1.01 -21.34 6.34
N ASN A 141 -1.93 -21.21 5.39
CA ASN A 141 -3.21 -21.92 5.37
C ASN A 141 -3.95 -21.84 6.72
N TYR A 142 -4.15 -20.59 7.18
CA TYR A 142 -4.96 -20.27 8.35
C TYR A 142 -6.16 -19.42 7.96
N LYS A 143 -7.36 -19.95 8.18
CA LYS A 143 -8.62 -19.24 7.88
C LYS A 143 -9.09 -18.46 9.10
N PHE A 144 -9.06 -17.15 9.02
CA PHE A 144 -9.69 -16.31 10.02
C PHE A 144 -11.21 -16.47 10.01
N PRO A 145 -11.87 -16.42 11.19
CA PRO A 145 -13.32 -16.35 11.25
C PRO A 145 -13.87 -15.15 10.47
N LYS A 146 -15.14 -15.24 10.06
CA LYS A 146 -15.83 -14.10 9.43
C LYS A 146 -15.83 -12.90 10.37
N GLY A 147 -15.56 -11.71 9.84
CA GLY A 147 -15.54 -10.46 10.57
C GLY A 147 -14.13 -9.86 10.76
N SER A 148 -13.97 -9.08 11.81
CA SER A 148 -12.71 -8.39 12.08
C SER A 148 -11.64 -9.33 12.62
N VAL A 149 -10.49 -9.38 11.95
CA VAL A 149 -9.32 -10.14 12.42
C VAL A 149 -8.84 -9.62 13.77
N HIS A 150 -8.82 -8.30 13.96
CA HIS A 150 -8.37 -7.74 15.25
C HIS A 150 -9.31 -8.04 16.40
N GLN A 151 -10.64 -8.14 16.15
CA GLN A 151 -11.57 -8.63 17.19
C GLN A 151 -11.35 -10.11 17.53
N HIS A 152 -11.03 -10.94 16.53
CA HIS A 152 -10.66 -12.32 16.76
C HIS A 152 -9.38 -12.42 17.60
N MET A 153 -8.36 -11.64 17.23
CA MET A 153 -7.10 -11.60 17.99
C MET A 153 -7.28 -11.06 19.41
N ALA A 154 -8.14 -10.04 19.60
CA ALA A 154 -8.47 -9.50 20.93
C ALA A 154 -9.00 -10.58 21.87
N LYS A 155 -9.89 -11.45 21.36
CA LYS A 155 -10.40 -12.61 22.14
C LYS A 155 -9.31 -13.62 22.47
N LEU A 156 -8.38 -13.87 21.54
CA LEU A 156 -7.28 -14.81 21.78
C LEU A 156 -6.25 -14.28 22.77
N TYR A 157 -6.01 -12.97 22.76
CA TYR A 157 -5.05 -12.33 23.67
C TYR A 157 -5.67 -11.94 25.02
N GLY A 158 -7.02 -11.90 25.12
CA GLY A 158 -7.71 -11.43 26.33
C GLY A 158 -7.59 -9.92 26.56
N VAL A 159 -7.46 -9.13 25.49
CA VAL A 159 -7.26 -7.67 25.52
C VAL A 159 -8.30 -6.94 24.67
N ASP A 160 -8.31 -5.61 24.70
CA ASP A 160 -9.19 -4.81 23.84
C ASP A 160 -8.74 -4.79 22.37
N TYR A 161 -9.59 -4.24 21.50
CA TYR A 161 -9.36 -4.17 20.05
C TYR A 161 -8.09 -3.41 19.66
N ASN A 162 -7.83 -2.27 20.29
CA ASN A 162 -6.70 -1.41 19.94
C ASN A 162 -5.38 -2.03 20.39
N GLU A 163 -5.38 -2.60 21.58
CA GLU A 163 -4.25 -3.34 22.10
C GLU A 163 -3.95 -4.58 21.26
N ALA A 164 -4.99 -5.36 20.90
CA ALA A 164 -4.83 -6.51 20.03
C ALA A 164 -4.25 -6.15 18.66
N LYS A 165 -4.65 -5.01 18.11
CA LYS A 165 -4.09 -4.49 16.86
C LYS A 165 -2.59 -4.19 17.03
N GLY A 166 -2.20 -3.50 18.07
CA GLY A 166 -0.79 -3.20 18.39
C GLY A 166 0.05 -4.46 18.57
N LEU A 167 -0.42 -5.40 19.41
CA LEU A 167 0.24 -6.68 19.66
C LEU A 167 0.37 -7.53 18.39
N SER A 168 -0.68 -7.60 17.56
CA SER A 168 -0.63 -8.35 16.31
C SER A 168 0.46 -7.85 15.37
N PHE A 169 0.64 -6.53 15.25
CA PHE A 169 1.72 -5.95 14.46
C PHE A 169 3.09 -6.15 15.12
N GLN A 170 3.18 -6.00 16.44
CA GLN A 170 4.41 -6.26 17.17
C GLN A 170 4.90 -7.69 16.99
N TYR A 171 4.00 -8.67 17.06
CA TYR A 171 4.34 -10.09 16.87
C TYR A 171 4.65 -10.41 15.41
N LEU A 172 3.91 -9.82 14.47
CA LEU A 172 4.12 -10.09 13.04
C LEU A 172 5.46 -9.55 12.55
N TYR A 173 5.87 -8.35 12.99
CA TYR A 173 7.09 -7.69 12.52
C TYR A 173 8.29 -7.84 13.46
N GLY A 174 8.04 -8.22 14.70
CA GLY A 174 9.04 -8.37 15.73
C GLY A 174 9.23 -9.83 16.15
N HIS A 175 9.30 -10.03 17.46
CA HIS A 175 9.43 -11.34 18.07
C HIS A 175 8.06 -11.86 18.52
N ILE A 176 7.76 -13.12 18.22
CA ILE A 176 6.58 -13.79 18.72
C ILE A 176 6.96 -14.48 20.02
N PRO A 177 6.38 -14.11 21.18
CA PRO A 177 6.66 -14.79 22.44
C PRO A 177 6.25 -16.26 22.40
N ASP A 178 7.00 -17.13 23.07
CA ASP A 178 6.73 -18.56 23.12
C ASP A 178 5.33 -18.91 23.65
N GLU A 179 4.82 -18.10 24.58
CA GLU A 179 3.47 -18.23 25.12
C GLU A 179 2.40 -17.99 24.04
N VAL A 180 2.65 -17.00 23.16
CA VAL A 180 1.75 -16.69 22.04
C VAL A 180 1.82 -17.80 20.99
N VAL A 181 3.01 -18.33 20.71
CA VAL A 181 3.16 -19.48 19.80
C VAL A 181 2.37 -20.69 20.32
N LYS A 182 2.38 -20.94 21.63
CA LYS A 182 1.67 -22.07 22.25
C LYS A 182 0.16 -21.88 22.30
N SER A 183 -0.31 -20.65 22.51
CA SER A 183 -1.74 -20.36 22.75
C SER A 183 -2.50 -19.89 21.51
N ASN A 184 -1.80 -19.40 20.48
CA ASN A 184 -2.43 -18.82 19.28
C ASN A 184 -2.10 -19.66 18.04
N PRO A 185 -3.08 -20.42 17.48
CA PRO A 185 -2.85 -21.30 16.34
C PRO A 185 -2.37 -20.59 15.08
N PHE A 186 -2.73 -19.31 14.88
CA PHE A 186 -2.21 -18.51 13.77
C PHE A 186 -0.72 -18.27 13.93
N PHE A 187 -0.30 -17.74 15.08
CA PHE A 187 1.12 -17.44 15.32
C PHE A 187 1.99 -18.69 15.46
N ALA A 188 1.43 -19.82 15.87
CA ALA A 188 2.12 -21.10 15.79
C ALA A 188 2.55 -21.43 14.35
N LYS A 189 1.62 -21.29 13.39
CA LYS A 189 1.89 -21.51 11.97
C LYS A 189 2.85 -20.43 11.40
N VAL A 190 2.66 -19.17 11.79
CA VAL A 190 3.53 -18.06 11.37
C VAL A 190 4.97 -18.30 11.82
N GLN A 191 5.18 -18.77 13.07
CA GLN A 191 6.51 -19.07 13.58
C GLN A 191 7.23 -20.14 12.74
N VAL A 192 6.52 -21.23 12.41
CA VAL A 192 7.06 -22.29 11.54
C VAL A 192 7.45 -21.71 10.18
N TYR A 193 6.56 -20.92 9.58
CA TYR A 193 6.82 -20.29 8.28
C TYR A 193 8.01 -19.31 8.31
N ILE A 194 8.14 -18.50 9.36
CA ILE A 194 9.31 -17.63 9.57
C ILE A 194 10.61 -18.44 9.60
N ASP A 195 10.60 -19.59 10.27
CA ASP A 195 11.78 -20.49 10.37
C ASP A 195 12.15 -21.09 9.02
N GLU A 196 11.16 -21.49 8.24
CA GLU A 196 11.35 -22.02 6.88
C GLU A 196 11.89 -20.93 5.93
N VAL A 197 11.32 -19.71 5.97
CA VAL A 197 11.78 -18.57 5.17
C VAL A 197 13.23 -18.23 5.51
N TRP A 198 13.58 -18.20 6.79
CA TRP A 198 14.93 -17.96 7.24
C TRP A 198 15.92 -19.04 6.76
N LYS A 199 15.52 -20.32 6.82
CA LYS A 199 16.30 -21.44 6.32
C LYS A 199 16.51 -21.33 4.81
N ARG A 200 15.44 -21.05 4.04
CA ARG A 200 15.53 -20.83 2.57
C ARG A 200 16.47 -19.66 2.25
N TYR A 201 16.34 -18.53 2.94
CA TYR A 201 17.21 -17.37 2.75
C TYR A 201 18.69 -17.68 2.98
N LYS A 202 19.00 -18.44 4.02
CA LYS A 202 20.40 -18.84 4.31
C LYS A 202 20.96 -19.78 3.25
N SER A 203 20.16 -20.65 2.69
CA SER A 203 20.58 -21.62 1.67
C SER A 203 20.70 -20.99 0.28
N ASN A 204 19.73 -20.16 -0.08
CA ASN A 204 19.59 -19.64 -1.45
C ASN A 204 20.20 -18.26 -1.65
N ASN A 205 20.54 -17.55 -0.57
CA ASN A 205 21.05 -16.17 -0.59
C ASN A 205 20.09 -15.15 -1.22
N PHE A 206 18.80 -15.41 -1.20
CA PHE A 206 17.76 -14.46 -1.63
C PHE A 206 16.46 -14.67 -0.85
N ILE A 207 15.63 -13.64 -0.81
CA ILE A 207 14.23 -13.71 -0.40
C ILE A 207 13.41 -13.83 -1.69
N GLU A 208 12.50 -14.79 -1.76
CA GLU A 208 11.66 -15.03 -2.94
C GLU A 208 10.19 -14.98 -2.56
N SER A 209 9.39 -14.25 -3.34
CA SER A 209 7.94 -14.22 -3.19
C SER A 209 7.31 -15.45 -3.83
N ASP A 210 6.29 -15.98 -3.18
CA ASP A 210 5.49 -17.10 -3.69
C ASP A 210 4.43 -16.67 -4.74
N ILE A 211 4.30 -15.36 -5.06
CA ILE A 211 3.27 -14.84 -6.01
C ILE A 211 3.82 -14.75 -7.43
N TYR A 212 4.91 -14.02 -7.63
CA TYR A 212 5.56 -13.80 -8.94
C TYR A 212 7.03 -14.20 -8.97
N ASN A 213 7.51 -14.89 -7.91
CA ASN A 213 8.89 -15.36 -7.79
C ASN A 213 9.94 -14.23 -7.87
N LYS A 214 9.55 -13.01 -7.49
CA LYS A 214 10.51 -11.92 -7.37
C LYS A 214 11.51 -12.24 -6.28
N ARG A 215 12.80 -11.97 -6.55
CA ARG A 215 13.91 -12.23 -5.64
C ARG A 215 14.55 -10.94 -5.17
N ILE A 216 14.89 -10.91 -3.89
CA ILE A 216 15.74 -9.88 -3.29
C ILE A 216 17.02 -10.58 -2.86
N TYR A 217 18.12 -10.31 -3.55
CA TYR A 217 19.39 -10.97 -3.31
C TYR A 217 20.07 -10.43 -2.06
N ARG A 218 20.77 -11.32 -1.35
CA ARG A 218 21.47 -11.02 -0.09
C ARG A 218 22.50 -9.90 -0.24
N GLU A 219 23.17 -9.82 -1.37
CA GLU A 219 24.15 -8.77 -1.67
C GLU A 219 23.58 -7.35 -1.66
N ASN A 220 22.26 -7.22 -1.84
CA ASN A 220 21.52 -5.96 -1.81
C ASN A 220 20.92 -5.64 -0.42
N LEU A 221 21.21 -6.47 0.56
CA LEU A 221 20.66 -6.38 1.91
C LEU A 221 21.79 -6.31 2.93
N SER A 222 21.63 -5.48 3.95
CA SER A 222 22.55 -5.35 5.06
C SER A 222 21.89 -5.76 6.37
N ASP A 223 22.69 -6.33 7.28
CA ASP A 223 22.29 -6.64 8.67
C ASP A 223 20.97 -7.42 8.79
N MET A 224 20.81 -8.44 7.94
CA MET A 224 19.61 -9.25 7.91
C MET A 224 19.55 -10.21 9.08
N ASN A 225 18.42 -10.22 9.73
CA ASN A 225 18.01 -11.22 10.70
C ASN A 225 16.69 -11.87 10.27
N LYS A 226 16.26 -12.88 11.00
CA LYS A 226 15.06 -13.66 10.72
C LYS A 226 13.80 -12.81 10.53
N ASN A 227 13.59 -11.84 11.42
CA ASN A 227 12.42 -10.97 11.38
C ASN A 227 12.49 -9.96 10.22
N LYS A 228 13.67 -9.39 9.95
CA LYS A 228 13.86 -8.51 8.78
C LYS A 228 13.59 -9.26 7.46
N VAL A 229 14.10 -10.48 7.31
CA VAL A 229 13.84 -11.31 6.12
C VAL A 229 12.35 -11.53 5.94
N PHE A 230 11.64 -11.88 7.00
CA PHE A 230 10.21 -12.08 6.98
C PHE A 230 9.45 -10.78 6.65
N ASN A 231 9.83 -9.65 7.22
CA ASN A 231 9.24 -8.35 6.93
C ASN A 231 9.39 -7.94 5.46
N TYR A 232 10.57 -8.18 4.88
CA TYR A 232 10.80 -7.94 3.46
C TYR A 232 9.92 -8.84 2.59
N LEU A 233 9.77 -10.11 2.97
CA LEU A 233 8.90 -11.04 2.25
C LEU A 233 7.43 -10.62 2.29
N ILE A 234 6.90 -10.21 3.46
CA ILE A 234 5.51 -9.72 3.57
C ILE A 234 5.29 -8.52 2.66
N GLN A 235 6.18 -7.52 2.71
CA GLN A 235 6.07 -6.33 1.89
C GLN A 235 6.16 -6.64 0.39
N LEU A 236 7.00 -7.59 0.02
CA LEU A 236 7.13 -8.05 -1.36
C LEU A 236 5.83 -8.70 -1.83
N MET A 237 5.25 -9.61 -1.04
CA MET A 237 3.97 -10.26 -1.35
C MET A 237 2.80 -9.28 -1.38
N GLU A 238 2.76 -8.30 -0.47
CA GLU A 238 1.78 -7.20 -0.50
C GLU A 238 1.82 -6.46 -1.84
N THR A 239 3.01 -6.03 -2.23
CA THR A 239 3.20 -5.30 -3.49
C THR A 239 2.75 -6.12 -4.68
N GLU A 240 3.17 -7.37 -4.76
CA GLU A 240 2.83 -8.24 -5.89
C GLU A 240 1.34 -8.55 -5.96
N SER A 241 0.70 -8.83 -4.82
CA SER A 241 -0.75 -9.04 -4.75
C SER A 241 -1.52 -7.81 -5.21
N ASN A 242 -1.10 -6.62 -4.76
CA ASN A 242 -1.73 -5.37 -5.17
C ASN A 242 -1.50 -5.06 -6.65
N MET A 243 -0.31 -5.30 -7.18
CA MET A 243 -0.04 -5.09 -8.60
C MET A 243 -0.88 -6.03 -9.48
N LYS A 244 -1.06 -7.28 -9.05
CA LYS A 244 -1.96 -8.21 -9.73
C LYS A 244 -3.41 -7.69 -9.72
N MET A 245 -3.90 -7.29 -8.57
CA MET A 245 -5.25 -6.71 -8.44
C MET A 245 -5.40 -5.45 -9.29
N LEU A 246 -4.42 -4.54 -9.31
CA LEU A 246 -4.45 -3.33 -10.14
C LEU A 246 -4.46 -3.63 -11.64
N THR A 247 -3.84 -4.73 -12.08
CA THR A 247 -3.91 -5.19 -13.48
C THR A 247 -5.34 -5.50 -13.89
N GLU A 248 -6.14 -6.04 -12.97
CA GLU A 248 -7.56 -6.33 -13.19
C GLU A 248 -8.43 -5.06 -13.03
N LEU A 249 -8.13 -4.22 -12.04
CA LEU A 249 -8.94 -3.05 -11.70
C LEU A 249 -8.86 -1.94 -12.77
N LEU A 250 -7.66 -1.59 -13.22
CA LEU A 250 -7.47 -0.38 -14.04
C LEU A 250 -8.23 -0.42 -15.38
N PRO A 251 -8.25 -1.54 -16.13
CA PRO A 251 -9.08 -1.63 -17.34
C PRO A 251 -10.58 -1.50 -17.05
N GLU A 252 -11.02 -2.04 -15.90
CA GLU A 252 -12.44 -2.08 -15.53
C GLU A 252 -13.00 -0.71 -15.13
N ILE A 253 -12.14 0.24 -14.78
CA ILE A 253 -12.54 1.61 -14.39
C ILE A 253 -12.25 2.66 -15.46
N ASP A 254 -11.66 2.28 -16.59
CA ASP A 254 -11.21 3.25 -17.60
C ASP A 254 -12.35 4.07 -18.21
N GLY A 255 -13.50 3.46 -18.46
CA GLY A 255 -14.70 4.10 -19.01
C GLY A 255 -15.49 4.99 -18.04
N TYR A 256 -15.16 5.01 -16.75
CA TYR A 256 -15.86 5.80 -15.73
C TYR A 256 -15.25 7.19 -15.56
N LYS A 257 -16.06 8.15 -15.06
CA LYS A 257 -15.57 9.48 -14.67
C LYS A 257 -14.71 9.40 -13.41
N SER A 258 -15.11 8.56 -12.47
CA SER A 258 -14.35 8.27 -11.26
C SER A 258 -12.98 7.68 -11.60
N LYS A 259 -11.95 8.11 -10.86
CA LYS A 259 -10.57 7.69 -11.10
C LYS A 259 -9.90 7.25 -9.80
N LEU A 260 -9.06 6.24 -9.88
CA LEU A 260 -8.08 5.97 -8.83
C LEU A 260 -7.03 7.09 -8.86
N ILE A 261 -6.88 7.80 -7.76
CA ILE A 261 -5.99 8.96 -7.68
C ILE A 261 -4.79 8.76 -6.75
N LEU A 262 -4.89 7.82 -5.81
CA LEU A 262 -3.79 7.52 -4.90
C LEU A 262 -3.81 6.03 -4.54
N TYR A 263 -2.65 5.40 -4.65
CA TYR A 263 -2.35 4.08 -4.11
C TYR A 263 -1.33 4.24 -2.98
N SER A 264 -1.68 3.82 -1.79
CA SER A 264 -0.83 3.92 -0.61
C SER A 264 -0.80 2.58 0.13
N TYR A 265 -0.02 1.66 -0.40
CA TYR A 265 0.23 0.30 0.15
C TYR A 265 -1.04 -0.55 0.27
N ASP A 266 -1.75 -0.45 1.38
CA ASP A 266 -2.97 -1.17 1.71
C ASP A 266 -4.25 -0.36 1.46
N SER A 267 -4.12 0.86 0.90
CA SER A 267 -5.22 1.81 0.69
C SER A 267 -5.26 2.35 -0.74
N PHE A 268 -6.48 2.51 -1.25
CA PHE A 268 -6.79 3.02 -2.59
C PHE A 268 -7.77 4.18 -2.47
N LEU A 269 -7.35 5.38 -2.88
CA LEU A 269 -8.18 6.58 -2.86
C LEU A 269 -8.72 6.87 -4.26
N PHE A 270 -10.03 6.98 -4.36
CA PHE A 270 -10.75 7.33 -5.59
C PHE A 270 -11.31 8.73 -5.51
N ASP A 271 -11.18 9.47 -6.59
CA ASP A 271 -11.97 10.65 -6.86
C ASP A 271 -13.25 10.19 -7.55
N PHE A 272 -14.30 10.04 -6.76
CA PHE A 272 -15.57 9.43 -7.16
C PHE A 272 -16.54 10.47 -7.69
N HIS A 273 -17.01 10.29 -8.92
CA HIS A 273 -18.06 11.09 -9.52
C HIS A 273 -19.45 10.49 -9.27
N LEU A 274 -20.39 11.29 -8.77
CA LEU A 274 -21.71 10.80 -8.33
C LEU A 274 -22.53 10.11 -9.43
N GLN A 275 -22.35 10.50 -10.70
CA GLN A 275 -23.02 9.86 -11.83
C GLN A 275 -22.64 8.39 -12.04
N ASP A 276 -21.47 7.97 -11.62
CA ASP A 276 -21.03 6.58 -11.75
C ASP A 276 -21.76 5.65 -10.75
N GLY A 277 -22.37 6.22 -9.74
CA GLY A 277 -23.30 5.55 -8.84
C GLY A 277 -22.68 4.45 -7.97
N LEU A 278 -23.52 3.80 -7.18
CA LEU A 278 -23.10 2.71 -6.28
C LEU A 278 -22.60 1.47 -7.04
N GLY A 279 -23.02 1.29 -8.29
CA GLY A 279 -22.59 0.18 -9.14
C GLY A 279 -21.06 0.19 -9.33
N PHE A 280 -20.49 1.36 -9.61
CA PHE A 280 -19.04 1.55 -9.69
C PHE A 280 -18.34 1.13 -8.40
N LEU A 281 -18.80 1.65 -7.26
CA LEU A 281 -18.17 1.34 -5.96
C LEU A 281 -18.27 -0.14 -5.60
N LYS A 282 -19.39 -0.81 -5.90
CA LYS A 282 -19.55 -2.26 -5.69
C LYS A 282 -18.59 -3.06 -6.58
N LYS A 283 -18.47 -2.69 -7.85
CA LYS A 283 -17.56 -3.32 -8.81
C LYS A 283 -16.13 -3.20 -8.35
N VAL A 284 -15.68 -1.98 -8.06
CA VAL A 284 -14.31 -1.69 -7.59
C VAL A 284 -14.01 -2.44 -6.30
N LYS A 285 -14.93 -2.39 -5.32
CA LYS A 285 -14.79 -3.11 -4.05
C LYS A 285 -14.62 -4.61 -4.28
N GLY A 286 -15.44 -5.21 -5.15
CA GLY A 286 -15.37 -6.65 -5.47
C GLY A 286 -14.01 -7.06 -6.04
N ILE A 287 -13.44 -6.25 -6.93
CA ILE A 287 -12.12 -6.49 -7.53
C ILE A 287 -11.03 -6.35 -6.46
N ILE A 288 -11.04 -5.26 -5.68
CA ILE A 288 -10.04 -5.03 -4.64
C ILE A 288 -10.06 -6.14 -3.59
N GLU A 289 -11.24 -6.60 -3.20
CA GLU A 289 -11.39 -7.70 -2.23
C GLU A 289 -10.97 -9.08 -2.77
N GLN A 290 -10.66 -9.19 -4.05
CA GLN A 290 -10.23 -10.45 -4.69
C GLN A 290 -11.17 -11.61 -4.34
N SER A 291 -12.44 -11.45 -4.66
CA SER A 291 -13.51 -12.40 -4.34
C SER A 291 -13.72 -12.62 -2.83
N GLY A 292 -13.48 -11.59 -2.03
CA GLY A 292 -13.72 -11.60 -0.58
C GLY A 292 -12.55 -12.13 0.26
N LYS A 293 -11.40 -12.43 -0.36
CA LYS A 293 -10.17 -12.82 0.36
C LYS A 293 -9.68 -11.73 1.30
N PHE A 294 -9.65 -10.50 0.83
CA PHE A 294 -9.11 -9.34 1.51
C PHE A 294 -10.17 -8.25 1.69
N PRO A 295 -11.05 -8.36 2.68
CA PRO A 295 -12.10 -7.38 2.90
C PRO A 295 -11.53 -5.97 3.08
N VAL A 296 -12.24 -4.97 2.51
CA VAL A 296 -11.89 -3.55 2.67
C VAL A 296 -12.91 -2.81 3.52
N LYS A 297 -12.41 -1.82 4.25
CA LYS A 297 -13.21 -0.74 4.82
C LYS A 297 -13.38 0.33 3.77
N VAL A 298 -14.59 0.87 3.66
CA VAL A 298 -14.91 1.92 2.69
C VAL A 298 -15.23 3.20 3.45
N GLY A 299 -14.40 4.21 3.25
CA GLY A 299 -14.61 5.56 3.76
C GLY A 299 -15.05 6.50 2.64
N LYS A 300 -15.88 7.50 2.94
CA LYS A 300 -16.19 8.58 2.01
C LYS A 300 -16.11 9.94 2.69
N GLY A 301 -15.68 10.96 1.96
CA GLY A 301 -15.60 12.32 2.47
C GLY A 301 -15.59 13.36 1.36
N TRP A 302 -15.92 14.61 1.72
CA TRP A 302 -15.74 15.76 0.83
C TRP A 302 -14.27 16.14 0.71
N ASN A 303 -13.48 15.80 1.72
CA ASN A 303 -12.02 15.92 1.75
C ASN A 303 -11.40 14.65 2.29
N TYR A 304 -10.08 14.51 2.15
CA TYR A 304 -9.35 13.29 2.54
C TYR A 304 -9.16 13.14 4.06
N HIS A 305 -9.51 14.15 4.86
CA HIS A 305 -9.43 14.11 6.32
C HIS A 305 -10.73 13.63 6.97
N GLU A 306 -11.86 14.15 6.52
CA GLU A 306 -13.18 13.91 7.12
C GLU A 306 -13.88 12.71 6.46
N MET A 307 -13.24 11.54 6.55
CA MET A 307 -13.76 10.31 5.96
C MET A 307 -14.73 9.59 6.91
N LYS A 308 -15.95 9.35 6.45
CA LYS A 308 -16.98 8.59 7.18
C LYS A 308 -17.00 7.15 6.70
N ASP A 309 -16.98 6.20 7.62
CA ASP A 309 -17.13 4.77 7.30
C ASP A 309 -18.54 4.49 6.74
N ILE A 310 -18.55 3.90 5.56
CA ILE A 310 -19.76 3.45 4.86
C ILE A 310 -19.71 1.96 4.50
N THR A 311 -18.78 1.20 5.05
CA THR A 311 -18.57 -0.23 4.77
C THR A 311 -19.88 -1.03 4.91
N GLY A 312 -20.70 -0.68 5.90
CA GLY A 312 -22.00 -1.32 6.13
C GLY A 312 -23.02 -1.21 4.99
N LYS A 313 -22.85 -0.23 4.08
CA LYS A 313 -23.74 -0.05 2.92
C LYS A 313 -23.47 -1.02 1.76
N PHE A 314 -22.41 -1.79 1.86
CA PHE A 314 -21.97 -2.77 0.86
C PHE A 314 -22.18 -4.23 1.30
N LYS A 315 -22.87 -4.44 2.42
CA LYS A 315 -23.27 -5.76 2.91
C LYS A 315 -24.46 -6.30 2.13
#